data_55c1dc8451469ac4cbc8d717b25b0eff
#
_entry.id   55c1dc8451469ac4cbc8d717b25b0eff
#
_cell.length_a   1.000
_cell.length_b   1.000
_cell.length_c   1.000
_cell.angle_alpha   90.00
_cell.angle_beta   90.00
_cell.angle_gamma   90.00
#
_symmetry.space_group_name_H-M   'P 1'
#
loop_
_entity.id
_entity.type
_entity.pdbx_description
1 polymer ?
#
loop_
_entity_poly.entity_id
_entity_poly.type
_entity_poly.pdbx_seq_one_letter_code
_entity_poly.pdbx_strand_id
1 'polypeptide(L)'
;MQTMPVIRTAMPMDAGALYAMQAQSMRALAGKVYSPAEVESFLAHIGTMDPYLVDDGTFFIAESGDQVVGCGGWTLRSPGYARPGANEAVNDDAKAPIIRSIFVHPRFARQGIARRIMTLIERTLVFDGHREATLTATLSGLPFYLSLGYQMGKTLQLRLPDDETFTGIAMRKRLIEDRKKAA
;
A
#
# COMPACT_ATOMS: atom_id res chain seq x y z
N MET A 1 -24.25 -1.65 17.43
CA MET A 1 -23.33 -0.65 16.84
C MET A 1 -21.99 -1.32 16.61
N GLN A 2 -21.52 -1.40 15.36
CA GLN A 2 -20.16 -1.88 15.10
C GLN A 2 -19.20 -0.81 15.61
N THR A 3 -18.35 -1.15 16.57
CA THR A 3 -17.30 -0.25 17.05
C THR A 3 -16.31 0.02 15.92
N MET A 4 -15.89 1.27 15.79
CA MET A 4 -14.89 1.66 14.79
C MET A 4 -13.57 0.93 15.08
N PRO A 5 -12.92 0.34 14.06
CA PRO A 5 -11.63 -0.31 14.26
C PRO A 5 -10.59 0.63 14.87
N VAL A 6 -9.81 0.12 15.82
CA VAL A 6 -8.68 0.84 16.43
C VAL A 6 -7.47 0.71 15.49
N ILE A 7 -6.72 1.80 15.31
CA ILE A 7 -5.49 1.76 14.51
C ILE A 7 -4.29 1.89 15.46
N ARG A 8 -3.32 0.98 15.31
CA ARG A 8 -2.05 0.99 16.05
C ARG A 8 -0.88 0.61 15.14
N THR A 9 0.32 0.85 15.59
CA THR A 9 1.54 0.33 14.96
C THR A 9 1.54 -1.20 15.03
N ALA A 10 1.94 -1.85 13.94
CA ALA A 10 2.10 -3.29 13.86
C ALA A 10 3.33 -3.74 14.67
N MET A 11 3.25 -4.94 15.21
CA MET A 11 4.33 -5.62 15.93
C MET A 11 4.70 -6.92 15.20
N PRO A 12 5.91 -7.48 15.43
CA PRO A 12 6.32 -8.74 14.77
C PRO A 12 5.33 -9.90 14.98
N MET A 13 4.66 -9.96 16.12
CA MET A 13 3.66 -10.99 16.43
C MET A 13 2.40 -10.91 15.55
N ASP A 14 2.14 -9.77 14.91
CA ASP A 14 0.98 -9.58 14.03
C ASP A 14 1.20 -10.23 12.65
N ALA A 15 2.41 -10.65 12.30
CA ALA A 15 2.79 -11.08 10.95
C ALA A 15 1.86 -12.17 10.39
N GLY A 16 1.54 -13.20 11.17
CA GLY A 16 0.67 -14.28 10.71
C GLY A 16 -0.74 -13.81 10.35
N ALA A 17 -1.36 -12.97 11.20
CA ALA A 17 -2.69 -12.41 10.95
C ALA A 17 -2.67 -11.44 9.75
N LEU A 18 -1.61 -10.66 9.61
CA LEU A 18 -1.40 -9.75 8.49
C LEU A 18 -1.32 -10.49 7.15
N TYR A 19 -0.46 -11.50 7.03
CA TYR A 19 -0.34 -12.29 5.81
C TYR A 19 -1.66 -12.94 5.41
N ALA A 20 -2.37 -13.53 6.36
CA ALA A 20 -3.67 -14.15 6.10
C ALA A 20 -4.70 -13.13 5.59
N MET A 21 -4.82 -11.98 6.25
CA MET A 21 -5.75 -10.92 5.87
C MET A 21 -5.41 -10.31 4.51
N GLN A 22 -4.13 -10.06 4.25
CA GLN A 22 -3.65 -9.48 2.99
C GLN A 22 -3.92 -10.43 1.81
N ALA A 23 -3.63 -11.72 1.95
CA ALA A 23 -3.91 -12.73 0.93
C ALA A 23 -5.43 -12.82 0.64
N GLN A 24 -6.28 -12.84 1.67
CA GLN A 24 -7.73 -12.80 1.50
C GLN A 24 -8.20 -11.52 0.78
N SER A 25 -7.63 -10.37 1.16
CA SER A 25 -7.93 -9.10 0.52
C SER A 25 -7.58 -9.12 -0.97
N MET A 26 -6.38 -9.60 -1.29
CA MET A 26 -5.89 -9.67 -2.67
C MET A 26 -6.79 -10.56 -3.52
N ARG A 27 -7.08 -11.79 -3.07
CA ARG A 27 -7.96 -12.72 -3.80
C ARG A 27 -9.36 -12.17 -4.01
N ALA A 28 -9.95 -11.58 -3.00
CA ALA A 28 -11.35 -11.12 -3.06
C ALA A 28 -11.54 -9.79 -3.79
N LEU A 29 -10.61 -8.85 -3.65
CA LEU A 29 -10.78 -7.48 -4.13
C LEU A 29 -10.02 -7.20 -5.42
N ALA A 30 -8.91 -7.88 -5.68
CA ALA A 30 -8.15 -7.74 -6.92
C ALA A 30 -8.72 -8.62 -8.07
N GLY A 31 -9.31 -9.75 -7.76
CA GLY A 31 -9.84 -10.72 -8.74
C GLY A 31 -10.97 -10.22 -9.68
N LYS A 32 -11.37 -8.95 -9.52
CA LYS A 32 -12.30 -8.30 -10.49
C LYS A 32 -11.59 -7.73 -11.71
N VAL A 33 -10.27 -7.53 -11.64
CA VAL A 33 -9.44 -6.88 -12.67
C VAL A 33 -8.21 -7.69 -13.03
N TYR A 34 -7.81 -8.63 -12.17
CA TYR A 34 -6.73 -9.58 -12.42
C TYR A 34 -7.31 -10.99 -12.52
N SER A 35 -6.70 -11.84 -13.33
CA SER A 35 -7.01 -13.25 -13.36
C SER A 35 -6.61 -13.94 -12.05
N PRO A 36 -7.20 -15.09 -11.72
CA PRO A 36 -6.73 -15.88 -10.58
C PRO A 36 -5.23 -16.24 -10.66
N ALA A 37 -4.72 -16.53 -11.86
CA ALA A 37 -3.30 -16.85 -12.07
C ALA A 37 -2.39 -15.65 -11.70
N GLU A 38 -2.71 -14.44 -12.18
CA GLU A 38 -1.97 -13.22 -11.84
C GLU A 38 -1.98 -12.96 -10.32
N VAL A 39 -3.12 -13.16 -9.65
CA VAL A 39 -3.25 -12.96 -8.20
C VAL A 39 -2.39 -13.96 -7.43
N GLU A 40 -2.47 -15.26 -7.75
CA GLU A 40 -1.68 -16.29 -7.05
C GLU A 40 -0.19 -16.15 -7.34
N SER A 41 0.18 -15.83 -8.58
CA SER A 41 1.57 -15.54 -8.95
C SER A 41 2.13 -14.34 -8.16
N PHE A 42 1.35 -13.25 -8.06
CA PHE A 42 1.74 -12.10 -7.24
C PHE A 42 1.95 -12.49 -5.78
N LEU A 43 1.02 -13.24 -5.19
CA LEU A 43 1.11 -13.69 -3.80
C LEU A 43 2.33 -14.59 -3.55
N ALA A 44 2.67 -15.45 -4.53
CA ALA A 44 3.79 -16.39 -4.42
C ALA A 44 5.16 -15.71 -4.57
N HIS A 45 5.29 -14.74 -5.48
CA HIS A 45 6.59 -14.23 -5.92
C HIS A 45 6.90 -12.79 -5.44
N ILE A 46 5.89 -11.94 -5.27
CA ILE A 46 6.06 -10.58 -4.76
C ILE A 46 5.70 -10.53 -3.28
N GLY A 47 4.62 -11.19 -2.90
CA GLY A 47 4.05 -11.12 -1.57
C GLY A 47 3.31 -9.80 -1.31
N THR A 48 2.72 -9.72 -0.15
CA THR A 48 1.88 -8.57 0.24
C THR A 48 2.52 -7.69 1.32
N MET A 49 3.55 -8.18 1.99
CA MET A 49 4.19 -7.50 3.10
C MET A 49 5.70 -7.47 2.95
N ASP A 50 6.28 -6.34 3.33
CA ASP A 50 7.72 -6.17 3.50
C ASP A 50 8.02 -6.15 5.01
N PRO A 51 8.78 -7.11 5.55
CA PRO A 51 9.10 -7.18 6.97
C PRO A 51 9.72 -5.89 7.53
N TYR A 52 10.51 -5.19 6.72
CA TYR A 52 11.15 -3.93 7.12
C TYR A 52 10.15 -2.85 7.53
N LEU A 53 8.90 -2.89 7.04
CA LEU A 53 7.87 -1.93 7.45
C LEU A 53 7.50 -2.06 8.93
N VAL A 54 7.52 -3.28 9.46
CA VAL A 54 7.27 -3.55 10.88
C VAL A 54 8.48 -3.16 11.72
N ASP A 55 9.68 -3.54 11.28
CA ASP A 55 10.92 -3.24 11.99
C ASP A 55 11.20 -1.74 12.05
N ASP A 56 10.89 -0.99 10.99
CA ASP A 56 11.03 0.47 10.94
C ASP A 56 9.95 1.21 11.75
N GLY A 57 8.93 0.50 12.28
CA GLY A 57 7.83 1.10 13.04
C GLY A 57 6.86 1.95 12.21
N THR A 58 6.91 1.80 10.89
CA THR A 58 6.14 2.61 9.92
C THR A 58 4.92 1.88 9.35
N PHE A 59 4.57 0.73 9.94
CA PHE A 59 3.45 -0.09 9.54
C PHE A 59 2.31 -0.05 10.56
N PHE A 60 1.10 0.18 10.09
CA PHE A 60 -0.10 0.31 10.91
C PHE A 60 -1.09 -0.79 10.61
N ILE A 61 -1.80 -1.24 11.63
CA ILE A 61 -2.93 -2.17 11.51
C ILE A 61 -4.19 -1.53 12.09
N ALA A 62 -5.32 -1.91 11.52
CA ALA A 62 -6.65 -1.62 12.06
C ALA A 62 -7.24 -2.92 12.61
N GLU A 63 -7.74 -2.88 13.84
CA GLU A 63 -8.30 -4.03 14.54
C GLU A 63 -9.76 -3.79 14.90
N SER A 64 -10.58 -4.82 14.75
CA SER A 64 -11.96 -4.88 15.21
C SER A 64 -12.11 -6.10 16.14
N GLY A 65 -12.17 -5.87 17.44
CA GLY A 65 -11.93 -6.93 18.42
C GLY A 65 -10.51 -7.48 18.23
N ASP A 66 -10.38 -8.80 18.23
CA ASP A 66 -9.08 -9.49 18.05
C ASP A 66 -8.73 -9.73 16.56
N GLN A 67 -9.50 -9.18 15.63
CA GLN A 67 -9.30 -9.40 14.20
C GLN A 67 -8.58 -8.22 13.53
N VAL A 68 -7.49 -8.49 12.81
CA VAL A 68 -6.88 -7.52 11.89
C VAL A 68 -7.80 -7.34 10.68
N VAL A 69 -8.29 -6.12 10.48
CA VAL A 69 -9.26 -5.78 9.43
C VAL A 69 -8.74 -4.80 8.38
N GLY A 70 -7.53 -4.28 8.58
CA GLY A 70 -6.86 -3.45 7.60
C GLY A 70 -5.40 -3.21 8.00
N CYS A 71 -4.59 -2.85 7.03
CA CYS A 71 -3.20 -2.49 7.26
C CYS A 71 -2.66 -1.56 6.18
N GLY A 72 -1.50 -0.98 6.45
CA GLY A 72 -0.73 -0.18 5.52
C GLY A 72 0.42 0.55 6.19
N GLY A 73 1.41 0.92 5.41
CA GLY A 73 2.58 1.63 5.91
C GLY A 73 3.36 2.35 4.83
N TRP A 74 4.54 2.83 5.19
CA TRP A 74 5.42 3.52 4.27
C TRP A 74 6.89 3.22 4.57
N THR A 75 7.75 3.42 3.59
CA THR A 75 9.20 3.21 3.72
C THR A 75 9.97 4.19 2.82
N LEU A 76 11.22 4.45 3.19
CA LEU A 76 12.20 5.14 2.33
C LEU A 76 13.07 4.14 1.53
N ARG A 77 12.89 2.84 1.76
CA ARG A 77 13.65 1.79 1.09
C ARG A 77 13.01 1.39 -0.23
N SER A 78 13.82 1.17 -1.26
CA SER A 78 13.33 0.58 -2.50
C SER A 78 12.77 -0.82 -2.25
N PRO A 79 11.61 -1.17 -2.86
CA PRO A 79 11.03 -2.51 -2.72
C PRO A 79 11.99 -3.60 -3.20
N GLY A 80 11.90 -4.81 -2.61
CA GLY A 80 12.77 -5.92 -2.98
C GLY A 80 12.68 -6.34 -4.45
N TYR A 81 11.50 -6.17 -5.09
CA TYR A 81 11.29 -6.41 -6.51
C TYR A 81 11.84 -5.29 -7.42
N ALA A 82 12.25 -4.16 -6.86
CA ALA A 82 12.85 -3.02 -7.58
C ALA A 82 14.39 -3.01 -7.49
N ARG A 83 15.03 -4.15 -7.19
CA ARG A 83 16.49 -4.26 -7.20
C ARG A 83 17.03 -4.12 -8.63
N PRO A 84 18.26 -3.59 -8.82
CA PRO A 84 18.89 -3.52 -10.12
C PRO A 84 18.87 -4.89 -10.81
N GLY A 85 18.24 -4.96 -12.00
CA GLY A 85 17.99 -6.20 -12.74
C GLY A 85 16.54 -6.68 -12.74
N ALA A 86 15.69 -6.22 -11.81
CA ALA A 86 14.26 -6.42 -11.84
C ALA A 86 13.59 -5.12 -12.30
N ASN A 87 13.39 -4.98 -13.60
CA ASN A 87 12.65 -3.88 -14.25
C ASN A 87 12.93 -2.46 -13.74
N GLU A 88 13.53 -1.64 -14.57
CA GLU A 88 13.99 -0.26 -14.36
C GLU A 88 12.90 0.79 -14.04
N ALA A 89 11.88 0.49 -13.28
CA ALA A 89 10.70 1.36 -13.18
C ALA A 89 10.31 1.77 -11.76
N VAL A 90 11.23 1.82 -10.81
CA VAL A 90 10.86 2.30 -9.47
C VAL A 90 11.80 3.41 -9.00
N ASN A 91 11.24 4.63 -9.04
CA ASN A 91 11.73 5.86 -8.43
C ASN A 91 13.15 6.32 -8.80
N ASP A 92 13.22 7.14 -9.83
CA ASP A 92 14.32 8.08 -10.07
C ASP A 92 14.40 9.17 -8.96
N ASP A 93 13.33 9.35 -8.17
CA ASP A 93 13.30 10.21 -6.99
C ASP A 93 13.54 9.40 -5.73
N ALA A 94 14.77 9.00 -5.49
CA ALA A 94 15.24 8.27 -4.30
C ALA A 94 15.05 9.01 -2.95
N LYS A 95 14.13 9.96 -2.86
CA LYS A 95 13.88 10.81 -1.67
C LYS A 95 12.42 10.81 -1.21
N ALA A 96 11.46 10.35 -1.99
CA ALA A 96 10.06 10.37 -1.61
C ALA A 96 9.66 9.06 -0.90
N PRO A 97 8.94 9.14 0.23
CA PRO A 97 8.40 7.97 0.91
C PRO A 97 7.48 7.17 -0.01
N ILE A 98 7.58 5.83 0.09
CA ILE A 98 6.77 4.90 -0.68
C ILE A 98 5.72 4.29 0.23
N ILE A 99 4.44 4.59 -0.01
CA ILE A 99 3.32 3.97 0.70
C ILE A 99 3.08 2.58 0.12
N ARG A 100 2.93 1.58 1.00
CA ARG A 100 2.86 0.17 0.63
C ARG A 100 1.86 -0.61 1.46
N SER A 101 1.48 -1.76 0.92
CA SER A 101 0.73 -2.80 1.63
C SER A 101 -0.59 -2.32 2.22
N ILE A 102 -1.31 -1.44 1.51
CA ILE A 102 -2.64 -0.98 1.91
C ILE A 102 -3.66 -2.07 1.56
N PHE A 103 -4.11 -2.78 2.57
CA PHE A 103 -5.10 -3.85 2.44
C PHE A 103 -6.24 -3.68 3.44
N VAL A 104 -7.42 -4.16 3.08
CA VAL A 104 -8.58 -4.21 3.96
C VAL A 104 -9.23 -5.58 3.83
N HIS A 105 -9.59 -6.18 4.95
CA HIS A 105 -10.31 -7.45 4.99
C HIS A 105 -11.61 -7.34 4.18
N PRO A 106 -11.94 -8.30 3.30
CA PRO A 106 -13.07 -8.19 2.36
C PRO A 106 -14.41 -7.86 3.02
N ARG A 107 -14.69 -8.46 4.18
CA ARG A 107 -15.93 -8.21 4.94
C ARG A 107 -16.03 -6.80 5.53
N PHE A 108 -14.92 -6.07 5.61
CA PHE A 108 -14.82 -4.71 6.13
C PHE A 108 -14.51 -3.68 5.04
N ALA A 109 -14.54 -4.12 3.77
CA ALA A 109 -14.33 -3.23 2.64
C ALA A 109 -15.40 -2.14 2.57
N ARG A 110 -15.06 -0.97 2.03
CA ARG A 110 -15.95 0.20 1.84
C ARG A 110 -16.46 0.85 3.13
N GLN A 111 -15.88 0.55 4.27
CA GLN A 111 -16.20 1.14 5.58
C GLN A 111 -15.23 2.26 6.01
N GLY A 112 -14.42 2.77 5.08
CA GLY A 112 -13.50 3.89 5.34
C GLY A 112 -12.18 3.51 6.02
N ILE A 113 -11.91 2.22 6.31
CA ILE A 113 -10.70 1.76 7.01
C ILE A 113 -9.43 2.16 6.26
N ALA A 114 -9.34 1.86 4.96
CA ALA A 114 -8.18 2.25 4.15
C ALA A 114 -7.97 3.78 4.15
N ARG A 115 -9.02 4.57 4.09
CA ARG A 115 -8.94 6.05 4.14
C ARG A 115 -8.36 6.52 5.47
N ARG A 116 -8.76 5.92 6.59
CA ARG A 116 -8.24 6.26 7.91
C ARG A 116 -6.75 5.92 8.04
N ILE A 117 -6.34 4.74 7.54
CA ILE A 117 -4.93 4.33 7.51
C ILE A 117 -4.12 5.30 6.66
N MET A 118 -4.58 5.60 5.44
CA MET A 118 -3.92 6.58 4.56
C MET A 118 -3.80 7.96 5.21
N THR A 119 -4.87 8.44 5.87
CA THR A 119 -4.84 9.72 6.59
C THR A 119 -3.79 9.71 7.69
N LEU A 120 -3.64 8.62 8.44
CA LEU A 120 -2.61 8.50 9.46
C LEU A 120 -1.22 8.51 8.84
N ILE A 121 -0.98 7.72 7.80
CA ILE A 121 0.29 7.67 7.08
C ILE A 121 0.66 9.06 6.55
N GLU A 122 -0.24 9.73 5.83
CA GLU A 122 0.02 11.05 5.26
C GLU A 122 0.34 12.10 6.33
N ARG A 123 -0.36 12.05 7.48
CA ARG A 123 -0.07 12.94 8.62
C ARG A 123 1.30 12.67 9.23
N THR A 124 1.67 11.39 9.40
CA THR A 124 3.00 11.01 9.90
C THR A 124 4.08 11.51 8.95
N LEU A 125 3.91 11.29 7.65
CA LEU A 125 4.85 11.77 6.63
C LEU A 125 5.03 13.31 6.68
N VAL A 126 3.94 14.05 6.81
CA VAL A 126 3.99 15.52 6.95
C VAL A 126 4.70 15.92 8.24
N PHE A 127 4.43 15.24 9.36
CA PHE A 127 5.09 15.48 10.64
C PHE A 127 6.59 15.22 10.55
N ASP A 128 7.01 14.18 9.83
CA ASP A 128 8.42 13.83 9.59
C ASP A 128 9.09 14.73 8.53
N GLY A 129 8.38 15.75 8.03
CA GLY A 129 8.90 16.76 7.11
C GLY A 129 8.82 16.39 5.62
N HIS A 130 8.19 15.27 5.27
CA HIS A 130 7.98 14.89 3.88
C HIS A 130 6.86 15.71 3.23
N ARG A 131 7.10 16.14 2.00
CA ARG A 131 6.15 16.97 1.25
C ARG A 131 5.42 16.22 0.14
N GLU A 132 5.87 15.04 -0.16
CA GLU A 132 5.36 14.20 -1.23
C GLU A 132 5.37 12.73 -0.78
N ALA A 133 4.46 11.94 -1.33
CA ALA A 133 4.44 10.50 -1.18
C ALA A 133 4.17 9.83 -2.53
N THR A 134 4.75 8.65 -2.70
CA THR A 134 4.56 7.81 -3.87
C THR A 134 3.98 6.46 -3.49
N LEU A 135 3.39 5.77 -4.45
CA LEU A 135 2.93 4.38 -4.30
C LEU A 135 2.81 3.72 -5.68
N THR A 136 2.72 2.40 -5.68
CA THR A 136 2.25 1.65 -6.85
C THR A 136 0.87 1.09 -6.53
N ALA A 137 -0.13 1.58 -7.23
CA ALA A 137 -1.50 1.11 -7.10
C ALA A 137 -1.72 -0.17 -7.92
N THR A 138 -2.42 -1.14 -7.35
CA THR A 138 -3.06 -2.17 -8.15
C THR A 138 -4.17 -1.55 -9.00
N LEU A 139 -4.53 -2.16 -10.12
CA LEU A 139 -5.63 -1.67 -10.97
C LEU A 139 -6.95 -1.58 -10.18
N SER A 140 -7.21 -2.54 -9.28
CA SER A 140 -8.39 -2.52 -8.40
C SER A 140 -8.35 -1.40 -7.36
N GLY A 141 -7.17 -0.98 -6.91
CA GLY A 141 -6.96 0.10 -5.94
C GLY A 141 -6.94 1.51 -6.56
N LEU A 142 -6.73 1.61 -7.87
CA LEU A 142 -6.57 2.89 -8.57
C LEU A 142 -7.68 3.93 -8.27
N PRO A 143 -8.99 3.60 -8.35
CA PRO A 143 -10.04 4.57 -8.05
C PRO A 143 -9.98 5.10 -6.63
N PHE A 144 -9.56 4.29 -5.67
CA PHE A 144 -9.40 4.69 -4.28
C PHE A 144 -8.32 5.77 -4.13
N TYR A 145 -7.14 5.57 -4.70
CA TYR A 145 -6.05 6.55 -4.60
C TYR A 145 -6.34 7.83 -5.37
N LEU A 146 -7.00 7.75 -6.54
CA LEU A 146 -7.51 8.93 -7.24
C LEU A 146 -8.45 9.75 -6.35
N SER A 147 -9.33 9.09 -5.58
CA SER A 147 -10.24 9.76 -4.63
C SER A 147 -9.54 10.42 -3.45
N LEU A 148 -8.25 10.08 -3.20
CA LEU A 148 -7.39 10.70 -2.20
C LEU A 148 -6.51 11.81 -2.77
N GLY A 149 -6.60 12.09 -4.08
CA GLY A 149 -5.82 13.14 -4.76
C GLY A 149 -4.45 12.68 -5.25
N TYR A 150 -4.18 11.37 -5.30
CA TYR A 150 -3.00 10.84 -5.97
C TYR A 150 -3.14 11.00 -7.48
N GLN A 151 -2.06 11.40 -8.13
CA GLN A 151 -1.96 11.55 -9.58
C GLN A 151 -1.34 10.31 -10.20
N MET A 152 -1.88 9.88 -11.34
CA MET A 152 -1.35 8.76 -12.10
C MET A 152 -0.01 9.15 -12.76
N GLY A 153 0.93 8.21 -12.73
CA GLY A 153 2.18 8.23 -13.45
C GLY A 153 2.24 7.09 -14.48
N LYS A 154 3.40 6.43 -14.56
CA LYS A 154 3.65 5.34 -15.50
C LYS A 154 2.91 4.07 -15.13
N THR A 155 2.46 3.32 -16.14
CA THR A 155 2.05 1.92 -15.97
C THR A 155 3.29 1.06 -15.80
N LEU A 156 3.26 0.17 -14.82
CA LEU A 156 4.33 -0.76 -14.51
C LEU A 156 3.88 -2.18 -14.83
N GLN A 157 4.74 -2.92 -15.51
CA GLN A 157 4.53 -4.32 -15.87
C GLN A 157 5.56 -5.14 -15.09
N LEU A 158 5.14 -5.85 -14.04
CA LEU A 158 5.99 -6.75 -13.27
C LEU A 158 5.92 -8.14 -13.89
N ARG A 159 7.01 -8.57 -14.54
CA ARG A 159 7.13 -9.96 -14.97
C ARG A 159 7.48 -10.82 -13.77
N LEU A 160 6.72 -11.88 -13.60
CA LEU A 160 6.86 -12.85 -12.52
C LEU A 160 7.61 -14.11 -13.01
N PRO A 161 8.23 -14.89 -12.10
CA PRO A 161 9.06 -16.06 -12.49
C PRO A 161 8.31 -17.16 -13.23
N ASP A 162 6.99 -17.21 -13.13
CA ASP A 162 6.10 -18.16 -13.81
C ASP A 162 5.48 -17.60 -15.11
N ASP A 163 6.15 -16.62 -15.73
CA ASP A 163 5.75 -15.93 -16.96
C ASP A 163 4.46 -15.09 -16.86
N GLU A 164 3.84 -15.03 -15.68
CA GLU A 164 2.73 -14.12 -15.44
C GLU A 164 3.21 -12.67 -15.39
N THR A 165 2.29 -11.73 -15.67
CA THR A 165 2.58 -10.30 -15.62
C THR A 165 1.58 -9.60 -14.72
N PHE A 166 2.07 -8.91 -13.69
CA PHE A 166 1.22 -8.13 -12.81
C PHE A 166 1.33 -6.65 -13.13
N THR A 167 0.21 -6.02 -13.50
CA THR A 167 0.15 -4.61 -13.88
C THR A 167 -0.14 -3.73 -12.68
N GLY A 168 0.65 -2.68 -12.48
CA GLY A 168 0.42 -1.64 -11.49
C GLY A 168 0.54 -0.25 -12.10
N ILE A 169 0.10 0.76 -11.35
CA ILE A 169 0.19 2.17 -11.75
C ILE A 169 1.01 2.92 -10.70
N ALA A 170 2.14 3.50 -11.10
CA ALA A 170 2.87 4.42 -10.25
C ALA A 170 2.03 5.67 -10.00
N MET A 171 1.94 6.10 -8.75
CA MET A 171 1.17 7.27 -8.37
C MET A 171 1.95 8.12 -7.38
N ARG A 172 1.66 9.43 -7.36
CA ARG A 172 2.25 10.40 -6.44
C ARG A 172 1.22 11.40 -5.93
N LYS A 173 1.49 11.99 -4.77
CA LYS A 173 0.68 13.06 -4.19
C LYS A 173 1.57 14.05 -3.46
N ARG A 174 1.35 15.35 -3.68
CA ARG A 174 1.84 16.41 -2.79
C ARG A 174 1.02 16.40 -1.51
N LEU A 175 1.68 16.29 -0.36
CA LEU A 175 1.05 16.22 0.96
C LEU A 175 0.82 17.60 1.58
N ILE A 176 1.59 18.58 1.14
CA ILE A 176 1.51 19.97 1.60
C ILE A 176 1.30 20.86 0.39
N GLU A 177 0.25 21.64 0.39
CA GLU A 177 0.10 22.71 -0.59
C GLU A 177 1.14 23.80 -0.27
N ASP A 178 1.91 24.23 -1.29
CA ASP A 178 2.72 25.42 -1.16
C ASP A 178 1.76 26.57 -0.83
N ARG A 179 1.86 27.17 0.36
CA ARG A 179 1.19 28.44 0.62
C ARG A 179 1.65 29.36 -0.50
N LYS A 180 0.78 29.66 -1.46
CA LYS A 180 1.01 30.72 -2.43
C LYS A 180 1.48 31.92 -1.61
N LYS A 181 2.70 32.40 -1.87
CA LYS A 181 3.13 33.70 -1.39
C LYS A 181 2.05 34.69 -1.89
N ALA A 182 1.21 35.12 -0.96
CA ALA A 182 0.38 36.30 -1.19
C ALA A 182 1.37 37.46 -1.35
N ALA A 183 1.53 37.90 -2.58
CA ALA A 183 2.21 39.12 -2.91
C ALA A 183 1.27 40.28 -2.62
#